data_3b89cee06092f7c75db5bbfc756006cc
#
_entry.id   3b89cee06092f7c75db5bbfc756006cc
#
_cell.length_a   1.000
_cell.length_b   1.000
_cell.length_c   1.000
_cell.angle_alpha   90.00
_cell.angle_beta   90.00
_cell.angle_gamma   90.00
#
_symmetry.space_group_name_H-M   'P 1'
#
loop_
_entity.id
_entity.type
_entity.pdbx_description
1 polymer ?
#
loop_
_entity_poly.entity_id
_entity_poly.type
_entity_poly.pdbx_seq_one_letter_code
_entity_poly.pdbx_strand_id
1 'polypeptide(L)'
;HDTIPNWITYTVSWPPTLKNCLDYQWNEVAIPYWQGLVEQARANGVEKFALENFSSMLVWNPETLFRLRDAVGPMVGLNLDPSHLIWMGADPIAAARALGPAIHHCHGKDVRLERGLVNVNGLLETKPVEDVANRAWNYVAVGCGQDLQWWKEFFSVVRMMGYNDWVSLEMEDLTMSVDAGVTSSIAALQQTISQ
;
A
#
# COMPACT_ATOMS: atom_id res chain seq x y z
N HIS A 1 -5.31 -9.87 23.94
CA HIS A 1 -6.11 -11.00 24.39
C HIS A 1 -5.85 -12.21 23.50
N ASP A 2 -5.57 -13.36 24.06
CA ASP A 2 -5.01 -14.52 23.38
C ASP A 2 -5.95 -15.19 22.38
N THR A 3 -7.23 -14.83 22.39
CA THR A 3 -8.25 -15.42 21.54
C THR A 3 -8.68 -14.56 20.36
N ILE A 4 -8.29 -13.29 20.35
CA ILE A 4 -8.54 -12.40 19.22
C ILE A 4 -7.21 -11.80 18.80
N PRO A 5 -6.74 -12.06 17.57
CA PRO A 5 -5.50 -11.47 17.09
C PRO A 5 -5.61 -9.96 17.07
N ASN A 6 -4.99 -9.27 18.01
CA ASN A 6 -5.05 -7.81 18.12
C ASN A 6 -4.35 -7.08 16.97
N TRP A 7 -3.58 -7.82 16.18
CA TRP A 7 -2.87 -7.33 15.00
C TRP A 7 -3.75 -7.34 13.74
N ILE A 8 -4.91 -8.03 13.76
CA ILE A 8 -5.86 -7.99 12.64
C ILE A 8 -6.67 -6.72 12.74
N THR A 9 -6.56 -5.87 11.73
CA THR A 9 -7.45 -4.73 11.53
C THR A 9 -8.57 -5.12 10.60
N TYR A 10 -9.75 -4.60 10.86
CA TYR A 10 -10.90 -4.77 10.00
C TYR A 10 -11.21 -3.46 9.31
N THR A 11 -11.45 -3.55 8.01
CA THR A 11 -11.86 -2.40 7.20
C THR A 11 -13.33 -2.03 7.39
N VAL A 12 -14.07 -2.82 8.16
CA VAL A 12 -15.47 -2.57 8.49
C VAL A 12 -15.62 -2.34 10.00
N SER A 13 -16.37 -1.33 10.38
CA SER A 13 -16.61 -0.93 11.77
C SER A 13 -17.92 -1.48 12.34
N TRP A 14 -18.47 -2.51 11.75
CA TRP A 14 -19.68 -3.16 12.19
C TRP A 14 -19.47 -4.67 12.37
N PRO A 15 -19.93 -5.30 13.46
CA PRO A 15 -20.69 -4.71 14.58
C PRO A 15 -19.84 -3.75 15.44
N PRO A 16 -20.45 -2.99 16.36
CA PRO A 16 -19.78 -1.97 17.17
C PRO A 16 -18.53 -2.45 17.92
N THR A 17 -18.45 -3.73 18.24
CA THR A 17 -17.27 -4.33 18.87
C THR A 17 -16.01 -4.21 18.02
N LEU A 18 -16.12 -4.28 16.68
CA LEU A 18 -14.98 -4.07 15.77
C LEU A 18 -14.51 -2.63 15.78
N LYS A 19 -15.45 -1.67 15.83
CA LYS A 19 -15.11 -0.25 15.99
C LYS A 19 -14.39 0.00 17.30
N ASN A 20 -14.84 -0.58 18.42
CA ASN A 20 -14.18 -0.45 19.71
C ASN A 20 -12.76 -1.03 19.69
N CYS A 21 -12.54 -2.16 18.97
CA CYS A 21 -11.22 -2.72 18.77
C CYS A 21 -10.30 -1.77 17.99
N LEU A 22 -10.81 -1.18 16.90
CA LEU A 22 -10.06 -0.20 16.12
C LEU A 22 -9.72 1.07 16.93
N ASP A 23 -10.70 1.59 17.68
CA ASP A 23 -10.48 2.75 18.53
C ASP A 23 -9.40 2.48 19.60
N TYR A 24 -9.42 1.29 20.21
CA TYR A 24 -8.39 0.87 21.15
C TYR A 24 -7.02 0.75 20.47
N GLN A 25 -6.96 0.06 19.33
CA GLN A 25 -5.71 -0.12 18.58
C GLN A 25 -5.09 1.24 18.19
N TRP A 26 -5.89 2.20 17.79
CA TRP A 26 -5.43 3.53 17.43
C TRP A 26 -5.00 4.36 18.64
N ASN A 27 -5.90 4.52 19.62
CA ASN A 27 -5.75 5.54 20.64
C ASN A 27 -4.91 5.07 21.83
N GLU A 28 -5.01 3.76 22.17
CA GLU A 28 -4.31 3.21 23.34
C GLU A 28 -3.00 2.50 22.98
N VAL A 29 -2.83 2.12 21.70
CA VAL A 29 -1.64 1.35 21.30
C VAL A 29 -0.83 2.11 20.25
N ALA A 30 -1.36 2.34 19.05
CA ALA A 30 -0.57 2.81 17.93
C ALA A 30 -0.06 4.24 18.11
N ILE A 31 -0.95 5.18 18.42
CA ILE A 31 -0.57 6.61 18.57
C ILE A 31 0.47 6.79 19.68
N PRO A 32 0.29 6.28 20.91
CA PRO A 32 1.30 6.41 21.96
C PRO A 32 2.64 5.75 21.59
N TYR A 33 2.61 4.59 20.97
CA TYR A 33 3.82 3.92 20.51
C TYR A 33 4.58 4.75 19.47
N TRP A 34 3.88 5.26 18.45
CA TRP A 34 4.49 6.05 17.40
C TRP A 34 5.01 7.41 17.87
N GLN A 35 4.37 8.04 18.85
CA GLN A 35 4.88 9.26 19.49
C GLN A 35 6.26 9.01 20.10
N GLY A 36 6.41 7.96 20.90
CA GLY A 36 7.71 7.59 21.48
C GLY A 36 8.74 7.17 20.43
N LEU A 37 8.32 6.41 19.41
CA LEU A 37 9.21 5.98 18.33
C LEU A 37 9.73 7.15 17.50
N VAL A 38 8.90 8.12 17.16
CA VAL A 38 9.30 9.31 16.40
C VAL A 38 10.31 10.16 17.18
N GLU A 39 10.12 10.33 18.50
CA GLU A 39 11.09 11.03 19.36
C GLU A 39 12.43 10.30 19.39
N GLN A 40 12.43 8.98 19.61
CA GLN A 40 13.63 8.17 19.62
C GLN A 40 14.35 8.19 18.27
N ALA A 41 13.62 8.07 17.17
CA ALA A 41 14.16 8.09 15.82
C ALA A 41 14.84 9.43 15.52
N ARG A 42 14.18 10.53 15.87
CA ARG A 42 14.76 11.88 15.71
C ARG A 42 16.05 12.06 16.50
N ALA A 43 16.09 11.56 17.74
CA ALA A 43 17.30 11.60 18.57
C ALA A 43 18.45 10.79 17.99
N ASN A 44 18.16 9.80 17.12
CA ASN A 44 19.15 8.96 16.44
C ASN A 44 19.38 9.34 14.97
N GLY A 45 18.93 10.51 14.52
CA GLY A 45 19.21 11.03 13.18
C GLY A 45 18.34 10.41 12.07
N VAL A 46 17.28 9.69 12.39
CA VAL A 46 16.31 9.23 11.40
C VAL A 46 15.41 10.41 11.02
N GLU A 47 15.29 10.67 9.73
CA GLU A 47 14.52 11.81 9.22
C GLU A 47 13.10 11.45 8.80
N LYS A 48 12.87 10.24 8.29
CA LYS A 48 11.59 9.82 7.71
C LYS A 48 11.28 8.35 8.00
N PHE A 49 10.01 8.07 8.20
CA PHE A 49 9.41 6.74 8.11
C PHE A 49 8.52 6.71 6.87
N ALA A 50 8.56 5.60 6.15
CA ALA A 50 7.68 5.32 5.04
C ALA A 50 6.88 4.05 5.35
N LEU A 51 5.61 4.19 5.73
CA LEU A 51 4.72 3.07 6.04
C LEU A 51 4.08 2.56 4.76
N GLU A 52 4.11 1.27 4.55
CA GLU A 52 3.40 0.67 3.44
C GLU A 52 1.88 0.62 3.70
N ASN A 53 1.09 0.97 2.69
CA ASN A 53 -0.36 0.93 2.74
C ASN A 53 -0.87 -0.48 2.48
N PHE A 54 -1.11 -1.25 3.53
CA PHE A 54 -1.61 -2.62 3.42
C PHE A 54 -2.88 -2.83 4.25
N SER A 55 -3.86 -3.55 3.70
CA SER A 55 -5.21 -3.70 4.27
C SER A 55 -5.26 -4.32 5.68
N SER A 56 -4.27 -5.14 6.01
CA SER A 56 -4.18 -5.76 7.34
C SER A 56 -3.53 -4.86 8.39
N MET A 57 -3.13 -3.65 8.01
CA MET A 57 -2.49 -2.67 8.89
C MET A 57 -3.46 -1.55 9.26
N LEU A 58 -3.14 -0.80 10.32
CA LEU A 58 -3.92 0.39 10.68
C LEU A 58 -3.82 1.49 9.64
N VAL A 59 -2.63 1.65 9.05
CA VAL A 59 -2.41 2.59 7.93
C VAL A 59 -2.50 1.81 6.62
N TRP A 60 -3.60 2.01 5.89
CA TRP A 60 -3.85 1.31 4.64
C TRP A 60 -4.30 2.22 3.48
N ASN A 61 -4.59 3.49 3.77
CA ASN A 61 -5.02 4.48 2.79
C ASN A 61 -4.59 5.90 3.23
N PRO A 62 -4.79 6.94 2.39
CA PRO A 62 -4.44 8.31 2.78
C PRO A 62 -5.10 8.79 4.07
N GLU A 63 -6.39 8.50 4.28
CA GLU A 63 -7.12 8.91 5.47
C GLU A 63 -6.48 8.36 6.76
N THR A 64 -6.17 7.08 6.78
CA THR A 64 -5.56 6.43 7.95
C THR A 64 -4.10 6.84 8.15
N LEU A 65 -3.37 7.15 7.07
CA LEU A 65 -2.06 7.77 7.19
C LEU A 65 -2.16 9.14 7.88
N PHE A 66 -3.06 10.00 7.41
CA PHE A 66 -3.19 11.34 8.00
C PHE A 66 -3.66 11.28 9.45
N ARG A 67 -4.52 10.34 9.81
CA ARG A 67 -4.87 10.11 11.24
C ARG A 67 -3.63 9.87 12.09
N LEU A 68 -2.68 9.05 11.64
CA LEU A 68 -1.44 8.84 12.37
C LEU A 68 -0.54 10.08 12.32
N ARG A 69 -0.35 10.63 11.13
CA ARG A 69 0.53 11.77 10.88
C ARG A 69 0.12 13.02 11.66
N ASP A 70 -1.18 13.28 11.81
CA ASP A 70 -1.71 14.39 12.62
C ASP A 70 -1.36 14.23 14.11
N ALA A 71 -1.26 13.00 14.60
CA ALA A 71 -0.93 12.71 15.99
C ALA A 71 0.58 12.70 16.27
N VAL A 72 1.44 12.38 15.28
CA VAL A 72 2.88 12.13 15.49
C VAL A 72 3.80 13.03 14.67
N GLY A 73 3.25 13.79 13.74
CA GLY A 73 3.98 14.76 12.92
C GLY A 73 4.48 14.22 11.56
N PRO A 74 5.14 15.10 10.78
CA PRO A 74 5.44 14.87 9.38
C PRO A 74 6.59 13.88 9.11
N MET A 75 7.27 13.39 10.14
CA MET A 75 8.29 12.36 10.00
C MET A 75 7.71 11.03 9.47
N VAL A 76 6.42 10.77 9.72
CA VAL A 76 5.71 9.60 9.21
C VAL A 76 5.05 9.95 7.87
N GLY A 77 5.30 9.16 6.86
CA GLY A 77 4.69 9.25 5.53
C GLY A 77 4.40 7.87 4.98
N LEU A 78 3.97 7.80 3.73
CA LEU A 78 3.61 6.56 3.07
C LEU A 78 4.74 6.05 2.18
N ASN A 79 5.01 4.76 2.24
CA ASN A 79 5.55 4.01 1.13
C ASN A 79 4.36 3.63 0.25
N LEU A 80 4.14 4.41 -0.81
CA LEU A 80 2.97 4.26 -1.66
C LEU A 80 3.11 3.02 -2.53
N ASP A 81 2.37 1.98 -2.19
CA ASP A 81 2.20 0.80 -3.02
C ASP A 81 0.84 0.90 -3.76
N PRO A 82 0.87 1.10 -5.09
CA PRO A 82 -0.36 1.24 -5.86
C PRO A 82 -1.16 -0.06 -5.95
N SER A 83 -0.50 -1.21 -5.91
CA SER A 83 -1.16 -2.50 -6.08
C SER A 83 -2.20 -2.78 -5.00
N HIS A 84 -1.89 -2.44 -3.75
CA HIS A 84 -2.81 -2.62 -2.64
C HIS A 84 -4.05 -1.73 -2.75
N LEU A 85 -3.89 -0.49 -3.19
CA LEU A 85 -5.02 0.42 -3.42
C LEU A 85 -5.93 -0.09 -4.53
N ILE A 86 -5.37 -0.59 -5.63
CA ILE A 86 -6.14 -1.10 -6.78
C ILE A 86 -7.06 -2.25 -6.35
N TRP A 87 -6.53 -3.28 -5.67
CA TRP A 87 -7.38 -4.40 -5.28
C TRP A 87 -8.33 -4.06 -4.12
N MET A 88 -8.04 -3.03 -3.33
CA MET A 88 -8.98 -2.49 -2.35
C MET A 88 -10.07 -1.60 -3.00
N GLY A 89 -9.97 -1.31 -4.30
CA GLY A 89 -10.97 -0.53 -5.04
C GLY A 89 -10.72 0.98 -5.04
N ALA A 90 -9.54 1.43 -4.62
CA ALA A 90 -9.14 2.83 -4.69
C ALA A 90 -8.36 3.13 -5.98
N ASP A 91 -8.29 4.42 -6.35
CA ASP A 91 -7.45 4.92 -7.43
C ASP A 91 -6.12 5.42 -6.87
N PRO A 92 -4.97 4.76 -7.18
CA PRO A 92 -3.66 5.18 -6.70
C PRO A 92 -3.23 6.56 -7.19
N ILE A 93 -3.68 6.98 -8.36
CA ILE A 93 -3.37 8.31 -8.92
C ILE A 93 -4.07 9.40 -8.11
N ALA A 94 -5.35 9.19 -7.79
CA ALA A 94 -6.08 10.08 -6.89
C ALA A 94 -5.48 10.06 -5.46
N ALA A 95 -5.09 8.89 -4.96
CA ALA A 95 -4.44 8.75 -3.66
C ALA A 95 -3.09 9.50 -3.62
N ALA A 96 -2.27 9.41 -4.68
CA ALA A 96 -1.02 10.16 -4.77
C ALA A 96 -1.25 11.68 -4.69
N ARG A 97 -2.29 12.20 -5.36
CA ARG A 97 -2.67 13.62 -5.25
C ARG A 97 -3.10 14.02 -3.84
N ALA A 98 -3.87 13.15 -3.16
CA ALA A 98 -4.31 13.40 -1.79
C ALA A 98 -3.14 13.38 -0.79
N LEU A 99 -2.18 12.49 -0.99
CA LEU A 99 -0.99 12.35 -0.14
C LEU A 99 -0.02 13.51 -0.28
N GLY A 100 0.19 14.02 -1.50
CA GLY A 100 1.14 15.11 -1.73
C GLY A 100 2.53 14.80 -1.14
N PRO A 101 3.10 15.71 -0.35
CA PRO A 101 4.43 15.55 0.23
C PRO A 101 4.52 14.48 1.33
N ALA A 102 3.42 13.80 1.65
CA ALA A 102 3.42 12.67 2.58
C ALA A 102 3.84 11.35 1.91
N ILE A 103 4.10 11.34 0.60
CA ILE A 103 4.75 10.21 -0.08
C ILE A 103 6.24 10.26 0.28
N HIS A 104 6.69 9.30 1.08
CA HIS A 104 8.08 9.20 1.52
C HIS A 104 8.86 8.12 0.77
N HIS A 105 8.18 7.16 0.19
CA HIS A 105 8.72 6.13 -0.70
C HIS A 105 7.63 5.65 -1.67
N CYS A 106 8.02 4.91 -2.71
CA CYS A 106 7.09 4.38 -3.70
C CYS A 106 7.51 2.97 -4.13
N HIS A 107 6.54 2.06 -4.20
CA HIS A 107 6.74 0.73 -4.79
C HIS A 107 6.34 0.70 -6.27
N GLY A 108 7.14 -0.05 -7.04
CA GLY A 108 6.77 -0.55 -8.35
C GLY A 108 6.23 -1.97 -8.18
N LYS A 109 4.97 -2.10 -7.82
CA LYS A 109 4.26 -3.36 -7.65
C LYS A 109 2.92 -3.31 -8.36
N ASP A 110 2.63 -4.32 -9.15
CA ASP A 110 1.41 -4.36 -9.97
C ASP A 110 0.44 -5.45 -9.52
N VAL A 111 -0.82 -5.25 -9.83
CA VAL A 111 -1.89 -6.19 -9.54
C VAL A 111 -2.86 -6.28 -10.72
N ARG A 112 -3.25 -7.48 -11.08
CA ARG A 112 -4.29 -7.73 -12.08
C ARG A 112 -5.58 -8.16 -11.40
N LEU A 113 -6.66 -7.46 -11.73
CA LEU A 113 -8.01 -7.85 -11.32
C LEU A 113 -8.56 -8.88 -12.31
N GLU A 114 -8.88 -10.07 -11.83
CA GLU A 114 -9.46 -11.15 -12.61
C GLU A 114 -10.97 -10.88 -12.80
N ARG A 115 -11.31 -10.07 -13.80
CA ARG A 115 -12.64 -9.47 -13.99
C ARG A 115 -13.79 -10.47 -13.92
N GLY A 116 -13.61 -11.69 -14.49
CA GLY A 116 -14.63 -12.73 -14.42
C GLY A 116 -14.95 -13.17 -12.99
N LEU A 117 -13.96 -13.21 -12.11
CA LEU A 117 -14.11 -13.60 -10.71
C LEU A 117 -14.53 -12.40 -9.84
N VAL A 118 -13.94 -11.22 -10.07
CA VAL A 118 -14.31 -9.99 -9.35
C VAL A 118 -15.80 -9.67 -9.52
N ASN A 119 -16.34 -9.80 -10.74
CA ASN A 119 -17.72 -9.46 -11.03
C ASN A 119 -18.74 -10.38 -10.31
N VAL A 120 -18.29 -11.55 -9.88
CA VAL A 120 -19.15 -12.52 -9.17
C VAL A 120 -18.90 -12.47 -7.66
N ASN A 121 -17.63 -12.41 -7.24
CA ASN A 121 -17.22 -12.61 -5.85
C ASN A 121 -16.76 -11.32 -5.14
N GLY A 122 -16.58 -10.23 -5.87
CA GLY A 122 -16.00 -9.00 -5.32
C GLY A 122 -14.49 -9.07 -5.15
N LEU A 123 -13.93 -8.12 -4.40
CA LEU A 123 -12.49 -7.94 -4.25
C LEU A 123 -11.90 -8.55 -2.96
N LEU A 124 -12.76 -8.91 -1.99
CA LEU A 124 -12.28 -9.58 -0.78
C LEU A 124 -11.90 -11.02 -1.12
N GLU A 125 -10.63 -11.36 -0.87
CA GLU A 125 -10.05 -12.64 -1.26
C GLU A 125 -9.53 -13.40 -0.03
N THR A 126 -9.88 -14.67 0.06
CA THR A 126 -9.49 -15.55 1.17
C THR A 126 -8.76 -16.80 0.71
N LYS A 127 -8.62 -17.01 -0.61
CA LYS A 127 -7.87 -18.14 -1.14
C LYS A 127 -6.38 -17.93 -1.00
N PRO A 128 -5.58 -19.01 -0.84
CA PRO A 128 -4.12 -18.90 -0.79
C PRO A 128 -3.57 -18.25 -2.05
N VAL A 129 -2.44 -17.57 -1.93
CA VAL A 129 -1.83 -16.81 -3.04
C VAL A 129 -1.43 -17.70 -4.22
N GLU A 130 -1.18 -18.97 -3.97
CA GLU A 130 -0.80 -19.98 -4.96
C GLU A 130 -1.98 -20.43 -5.84
N ASP A 131 -3.21 -20.20 -5.40
CA ASP A 131 -4.41 -20.56 -6.19
C ASP A 131 -4.76 -19.48 -7.22
N VAL A 132 -3.76 -19.07 -7.99
CA VAL A 132 -3.82 -17.92 -8.92
C VAL A 132 -5.02 -17.97 -9.89
N ALA A 133 -5.42 -19.18 -10.32
CA ALA A 133 -6.49 -19.35 -11.30
C ALA A 133 -7.90 -19.05 -10.74
N ASN A 134 -8.09 -19.13 -9.44
CA ASN A 134 -9.39 -19.00 -8.79
C ASN A 134 -9.53 -17.72 -7.93
N ARG A 135 -8.48 -16.92 -7.83
CA ARG A 135 -8.47 -15.66 -7.07
C ARG A 135 -9.09 -14.52 -7.85
N ALA A 136 -9.74 -13.61 -7.14
CA ALA A 136 -10.32 -12.40 -7.71
C ALA A 136 -9.26 -11.42 -8.22
N TRP A 137 -8.06 -11.47 -7.68
CA TRP A 137 -6.91 -10.65 -8.11
C TRP A 137 -5.60 -11.37 -7.79
N ASN A 138 -4.58 -11.04 -8.56
CA ASN A 138 -3.23 -11.59 -8.40
C ASN A 138 -2.18 -10.48 -8.54
N TYR A 139 -1.15 -10.51 -7.71
CA TYR A 139 0.05 -9.71 -7.99
C TYR A 139 0.71 -10.23 -9.25
N VAL A 140 1.19 -9.30 -10.06
CA VAL A 140 1.81 -9.60 -11.37
C VAL A 140 3.01 -8.69 -11.60
N ALA A 141 3.87 -9.06 -12.52
CA ALA A 141 4.97 -8.22 -12.93
C ALA A 141 4.46 -6.86 -13.43
N VAL A 142 5.22 -5.78 -13.17
CA VAL A 142 4.86 -4.42 -13.55
C VAL A 142 4.57 -4.33 -15.06
N GLY A 143 3.43 -3.78 -15.41
CA GLY A 143 2.93 -3.70 -16.78
C GLY A 143 2.04 -4.88 -17.20
N CYS A 144 1.85 -5.89 -16.35
CA CYS A 144 0.98 -7.03 -16.63
C CYS A 144 -0.41 -6.91 -15.98
N GLY A 145 -0.59 -5.99 -15.07
CA GLY A 145 -1.89 -5.62 -14.46
C GLY A 145 -2.41 -4.31 -15.00
N GLN A 146 -1.67 -3.25 -14.76
CA GLN A 146 -1.90 -1.92 -15.35
C GLN A 146 -0.98 -1.75 -16.56
N ASP A 147 -1.46 -1.08 -17.62
CA ASP A 147 -0.66 -0.83 -18.81
C ASP A 147 0.44 0.23 -18.60
N LEU A 148 1.37 0.35 -19.54
CA LEU A 148 2.48 1.30 -19.44
C LEU A 148 2.01 2.77 -19.46
N GLN A 149 0.86 3.05 -20.06
CA GLN A 149 0.31 4.41 -20.08
C GLN A 149 -0.19 4.80 -18.68
N TRP A 150 -0.85 3.88 -17.99
CA TRP A 150 -1.27 4.08 -16.61
C TRP A 150 -0.06 4.29 -15.69
N TRP A 151 1.00 3.48 -15.84
CA TRP A 151 2.22 3.62 -15.04
C TRP A 151 2.93 4.96 -15.30
N LYS A 152 2.94 5.44 -16.54
CA LYS A 152 3.48 6.78 -16.86
C LYS A 152 2.68 7.88 -16.17
N GLU A 153 1.37 7.80 -16.18
CA GLU A 153 0.51 8.78 -15.50
C GLU A 153 0.75 8.73 -13.99
N PHE A 154 0.77 7.53 -13.40
CA PHE A 154 1.01 7.35 -11.97
C PHE A 154 2.33 8.00 -11.53
N PHE A 155 3.45 7.68 -12.15
CA PHE A 155 4.74 8.27 -11.78
C PHE A 155 4.84 9.76 -12.10
N SER A 156 4.21 10.21 -13.16
CA SER A 156 4.10 11.66 -13.44
C SER A 156 3.40 12.40 -12.32
N VAL A 157 2.29 11.85 -11.81
CA VAL A 157 1.56 12.46 -10.70
C VAL A 157 2.34 12.37 -9.39
N VAL A 158 2.94 11.24 -9.08
CA VAL A 158 3.81 11.07 -7.90
C VAL A 158 4.92 12.13 -7.90
N ARG A 159 5.55 12.36 -9.05
CA ARG A 159 6.58 13.42 -9.21
C ARG A 159 5.99 14.82 -9.07
N MET A 160 4.82 15.08 -9.64
CA MET A 160 4.12 16.37 -9.47
C MET A 160 3.80 16.67 -8.00
N MET A 161 3.58 15.64 -7.19
CA MET A 161 3.35 15.76 -5.75
C MET A 161 4.64 15.95 -4.92
N GLY A 162 5.78 16.06 -5.59
CA GLY A 162 7.06 16.38 -4.97
C GLY A 162 7.94 15.18 -4.64
N TYR A 163 7.53 13.96 -4.92
CA TYR A 163 8.38 12.79 -4.73
C TYR A 163 9.37 12.65 -5.91
N ASN A 164 10.65 12.68 -5.60
CA ASN A 164 11.74 12.57 -6.58
C ASN A 164 12.88 11.72 -6.00
N ASP A 165 12.58 10.49 -5.62
CA ASP A 165 13.49 9.55 -5.00
C ASP A 165 13.32 8.16 -5.63
N TRP A 166 13.89 7.13 -5.03
CA TRP A 166 13.90 5.77 -5.54
C TRP A 166 12.53 5.13 -5.57
N VAL A 167 12.29 4.31 -6.60
CA VAL A 167 11.17 3.37 -6.68
C VAL A 167 11.70 1.96 -6.44
N SER A 168 11.21 1.28 -5.42
CA SER A 168 11.58 -0.11 -5.14
C SER A 168 10.66 -1.06 -5.90
N LEU A 169 11.24 -1.93 -6.71
CA LEU A 169 10.50 -3.03 -7.32
C LEU A 169 10.16 -4.08 -6.26
N GLU A 170 8.90 -4.42 -6.17
CA GLU A 170 8.40 -5.58 -5.43
C GLU A 170 7.71 -6.54 -6.39
N MET A 171 8.34 -7.72 -6.64
CA MET A 171 7.90 -8.69 -7.63
C MET A 171 7.33 -9.94 -6.96
N GLU A 172 6.01 -10.11 -7.05
CA GLU A 172 5.26 -11.21 -6.44
C GLU A 172 4.38 -11.96 -7.46
N ASP A 173 4.80 -12.01 -8.73
CA ASP A 173 4.08 -12.77 -9.77
C ASP A 173 4.40 -14.26 -9.66
N LEU A 174 3.39 -15.05 -9.30
CA LEU A 174 3.52 -16.51 -9.19
C LEU A 174 3.30 -17.26 -10.53
N THR A 175 3.03 -16.53 -11.61
CA THR A 175 2.79 -17.13 -12.93
C THR A 175 4.05 -17.18 -13.79
N MET A 176 5.15 -16.60 -13.34
CA MET A 176 6.44 -16.59 -14.03
C MET A 176 7.61 -16.81 -13.05
N SER A 177 8.80 -17.07 -13.59
CA SER A 177 9.99 -17.14 -12.76
C SER A 177 10.37 -15.77 -12.20
N VAL A 178 11.02 -15.75 -11.04
CA VAL A 178 11.48 -14.50 -10.41
C VAL A 178 12.36 -13.69 -11.38
N ASP A 179 13.31 -14.32 -12.05
CA ASP A 179 14.22 -13.66 -13.00
C ASP A 179 13.47 -13.01 -14.18
N ALA A 180 12.48 -13.71 -14.74
CA ALA A 180 11.65 -13.17 -15.82
C ALA A 180 10.78 -12.00 -15.32
N GLY A 181 10.15 -12.15 -14.14
CA GLY A 181 9.33 -11.13 -13.53
C GLY A 181 10.11 -9.85 -13.19
N VAL A 182 11.29 -10.00 -12.59
CA VAL A 182 12.17 -8.87 -12.27
C VAL A 182 12.65 -8.18 -13.55
N THR A 183 13.11 -8.96 -14.55
CA THR A 183 13.60 -8.39 -15.82
C THR A 183 12.52 -7.60 -16.55
N SER A 184 11.32 -8.17 -16.69
CA SER A 184 10.20 -7.49 -17.37
C SER A 184 9.72 -6.27 -16.59
N SER A 185 9.63 -6.35 -15.26
CA SER A 185 9.22 -5.23 -14.42
C SER A 185 10.22 -4.06 -14.48
N ILE A 186 11.52 -4.33 -14.45
CA ILE A 186 12.55 -3.29 -14.61
C ILE A 186 12.41 -2.61 -15.97
N ALA A 187 12.22 -3.39 -17.05
CA ALA A 187 12.04 -2.83 -18.38
C ALA A 187 10.79 -1.93 -18.48
N ALA A 188 9.68 -2.30 -17.81
CA ALA A 188 8.47 -1.49 -17.72
C ALA A 188 8.71 -0.21 -16.92
N LEU A 189 9.33 -0.30 -15.75
CA LEU A 189 9.65 0.84 -14.89
C LEU A 189 10.58 1.84 -15.58
N GLN A 190 11.61 1.37 -16.29
CA GLN A 190 12.52 2.24 -17.07
C GLN A 190 11.83 3.03 -18.18
N GLN A 191 10.72 2.49 -18.73
CA GLN A 191 9.93 3.18 -19.75
C GLN A 191 8.91 4.17 -19.17
N THR A 192 8.57 4.05 -17.90
CA THR A 192 7.44 4.75 -17.27
C THR A 192 7.86 5.78 -16.23
N ILE A 193 8.98 5.57 -15.56
CA ILE A 193 9.54 6.54 -14.62
C ILE A 193 10.17 7.68 -15.44
N SER A 194 9.71 8.91 -15.21
CA SER A 194 10.29 10.10 -15.81
C SER A 194 11.68 10.35 -15.23
N GLN A 195 12.69 10.36 -16.07
CA GLN A 195 14.06 10.73 -15.71
C GLN A 195 14.25 12.26 -15.72
#